data_043dfc9c81ef3fa70ed83decd1945706
#
_entry.id   043dfc9c81ef3fa70ed83decd1945706
#
_cell.length_a   1.000
_cell.length_b   1.000
_cell.length_c   1.000
_cell.angle_alpha   90.00
_cell.angle_beta   90.00
_cell.angle_gamma   90.00
#
_symmetry.space_group_name_H-M   'P 1'
#
loop_
_entity.id
_entity.type
_entity.pdbx_description
1 polymer ?
#
loop_
_entity_poly.entity_id
_entity_poly.type
_entity_poly.pdbx_seq_one_letter_code
_entity_poly.pdbx_strand_id
1 'polypeptide(L)'
;MIVAEMSANHNGKKETAIETVRAAKRAGADAVKLQTYRADTITLRCDKPDFIINEGSIWDGQYFYDLYEQAYTPWEWHEELFHVAKEEGLICFSSPFDKTAVDMLEALDCPVYKIASFEITDIPLIEYAASKLSLIHI
;
A
#
# COMPACT_ATOMS: atom_id res chain seq x y z
N MET A 1 -9.64 15.22 -9.34
CA MET A 1 -9.68 13.88 -8.73
C MET A 1 -9.08 13.97 -7.33
N ILE A 2 -9.82 13.52 -6.31
CA ILE A 2 -9.39 13.48 -4.92
C ILE A 2 -9.13 12.02 -4.55
N VAL A 3 -7.92 11.72 -4.08
CA VAL A 3 -7.51 10.38 -3.67
C VAL A 3 -7.40 10.32 -2.16
N ALA A 4 -8.18 9.45 -1.52
CA ALA A 4 -8.02 9.15 -0.11
C ALA A 4 -6.92 8.11 0.08
N GLU A 5 -6.00 8.36 1.01
CA GLU A 5 -4.93 7.42 1.37
C GLU A 5 -5.34 6.63 2.60
N MET A 6 -5.51 5.31 2.47
CA MET A 6 -5.78 4.44 3.62
C MET A 6 -4.49 4.13 4.38
N SER A 7 -3.38 3.91 3.66
CA SER A 7 -2.11 3.52 4.28
C SER A 7 -2.29 2.36 5.28
N ALA A 8 -1.69 2.47 6.47
CA ALA A 8 -1.80 1.51 7.56
C ALA A 8 -2.89 1.87 8.60
N ASN A 9 -3.80 2.78 8.29
CA ASN A 9 -4.78 3.32 9.26
C ASN A 9 -5.96 2.38 9.57
N HIS A 10 -5.82 1.11 9.28
CA HIS A 10 -6.81 0.06 9.59
C HIS A 10 -6.62 -0.58 10.98
N ASN A 11 -5.56 -0.24 11.72
CA ASN A 11 -5.27 -0.78 13.06
C ASN A 11 -5.30 -2.32 13.12
N GLY A 12 -4.82 -3.01 12.06
CA GLY A 12 -4.83 -4.47 11.99
C GLY A 12 -6.22 -5.12 11.92
N LYS A 13 -7.27 -4.34 11.55
CA LYS A 13 -8.66 -4.84 11.49
C LYS A 13 -9.23 -4.63 10.09
N LYS A 14 -9.69 -5.71 9.47
CA LYS A 14 -10.27 -5.67 8.12
C LYS A 14 -11.54 -4.82 8.07
N GLU A 15 -12.38 -4.90 9.09
CA GLU A 15 -13.61 -4.11 9.20
C GLU A 15 -13.32 -2.61 9.22
N THR A 16 -12.24 -2.20 9.88
CA THR A 16 -11.80 -0.80 9.90
C THR A 16 -11.32 -0.37 8.51
N ALA A 17 -10.60 -1.23 7.79
CA ALA A 17 -10.17 -0.94 6.43
C ALA A 17 -11.38 -0.74 5.49
N ILE A 18 -12.37 -1.64 5.54
CA ILE A 18 -13.60 -1.55 4.76
C ILE A 18 -14.37 -0.27 5.08
N GLU A 19 -14.54 0.05 6.36
CA GLU A 19 -15.26 1.27 6.76
C GLU A 19 -14.49 2.54 6.35
N THR A 20 -13.16 2.50 6.32
CA THR A 20 -12.34 3.60 5.82
C THR A 20 -12.58 3.85 4.32
N VAL A 21 -12.70 2.80 3.50
CA VAL A 21 -13.07 2.92 2.09
C VAL A 21 -14.44 3.58 1.94
N ARG A 22 -15.44 3.13 2.69
CA ARG A 22 -16.78 3.72 2.68
C ARG A 22 -16.80 5.17 3.16
N ALA A 23 -16.02 5.48 4.19
CA ALA A 23 -15.87 6.84 4.71
C ALA A 23 -15.22 7.78 3.69
N ALA A 24 -14.23 7.30 2.94
CA ALA A 24 -13.61 8.06 1.85
C ALA A 24 -14.67 8.47 0.80
N LYS A 25 -15.55 7.55 0.42
CA LYS A 25 -16.67 7.87 -0.50
C LYS A 25 -17.61 8.91 0.08
N ARG A 26 -18.04 8.74 1.33
CA ARG A 26 -18.93 9.71 1.99
C ARG A 26 -18.30 11.10 2.09
N ALA A 27 -16.96 11.16 2.20
CA ALA A 27 -16.21 12.41 2.22
C ALA A 27 -16.01 13.04 0.83
N GLY A 28 -16.44 12.39 -0.24
CA GLY A 28 -16.37 12.92 -1.60
C GLY A 28 -15.07 12.58 -2.35
N ALA A 29 -14.34 11.56 -1.92
CA ALA A 29 -13.19 11.07 -2.69
C ALA A 29 -13.63 10.42 -4.01
N ASP A 30 -12.77 10.52 -5.02
CA ASP A 30 -12.90 9.86 -6.32
C ASP A 30 -12.21 8.50 -6.34
N ALA A 31 -11.18 8.35 -5.52
CA ALA A 31 -10.36 7.14 -5.46
C ALA A 31 -9.86 6.86 -4.03
N VAL A 32 -9.48 5.61 -3.78
CA VAL A 32 -8.76 5.20 -2.58
C VAL A 32 -7.44 4.53 -2.98
N LYS A 33 -6.36 4.87 -2.28
CA LYS A 33 -5.05 4.27 -2.48
C LYS A 33 -4.67 3.40 -1.29
N LEU A 34 -4.19 2.19 -1.60
CA LEU A 34 -3.63 1.23 -0.66
C LEU A 34 -2.11 1.22 -0.76
N GLN A 35 -1.47 0.46 0.11
CA GLN A 35 -0.07 0.09 0.05
C GLN A 35 0.06 -1.43 0.10
N THR A 36 0.80 -2.00 -0.83
CA THR A 36 0.93 -3.45 -0.99
C THR A 36 2.38 -3.84 -0.81
N TYR A 37 2.72 -4.25 0.41
CA TYR A 37 4.06 -4.71 0.79
C TYR A 37 3.96 -5.80 1.86
N ARG A 38 5.09 -6.44 2.12
CA ARG A 38 5.36 -7.22 3.32
C ARG A 38 6.63 -6.65 3.98
N ALA A 39 6.85 -6.92 5.26
CA ALA A 39 8.03 -6.39 5.94
C ALA A 39 9.34 -6.78 5.25
N ASP A 40 9.43 -8.03 4.77
CA ASP A 40 10.60 -8.57 4.07
C ASP A 40 10.79 -8.09 2.63
N THR A 41 9.80 -7.41 2.05
CA THR A 41 9.91 -6.80 0.71
C THR A 41 10.20 -5.30 0.74
N ILE A 42 10.08 -4.65 1.89
CA ILE A 42 10.29 -3.21 2.04
C ILE A 42 11.53 -2.87 2.89
N THR A 43 11.97 -3.79 3.76
CA THR A 43 13.16 -3.61 4.59
C THR A 43 13.82 -4.94 4.93
N LEU A 44 14.96 -4.88 5.61
CA LEU A 44 15.69 -6.06 6.10
C LEU A 44 15.41 -6.25 7.59
N ARG A 45 15.30 -7.51 8.04
CA ARG A 45 15.34 -7.85 9.46
C ARG A 45 16.78 -7.70 9.95
N CYS A 46 17.09 -6.56 10.57
CA CYS A 46 18.44 -6.20 10.99
C CYS A 46 18.37 -5.45 12.33
N ASP A 47 19.30 -5.76 13.23
CA ASP A 47 19.40 -5.18 14.58
C ASP A 47 20.41 -4.02 14.67
N LYS A 48 20.93 -3.55 13.52
CA LYS A 48 21.84 -2.41 13.48
C LYS A 48 21.10 -1.09 13.71
N PRO A 49 21.79 -0.07 14.25
CA PRO A 49 21.18 1.24 14.53
C PRO A 49 20.48 1.90 13.34
N ASP A 50 20.97 1.68 12.11
CA ASP A 50 20.38 2.24 10.88
C ASP A 50 18.97 1.68 10.57
N PHE A 51 18.58 0.58 11.22
CA PHE A 51 17.27 -0.06 11.09
C PHE A 51 16.33 0.21 12.26
N ILE A 52 16.74 1.11 13.17
CA ILE A 52 15.92 1.56 14.30
C ILE A 52 15.36 2.94 13.99
N ILE A 53 14.07 3.12 14.22
CA ILE A 53 13.39 4.40 14.03
C ILE A 53 13.90 5.38 15.08
N ASN A 54 14.39 6.54 14.63
CA ASN A 54 14.88 7.60 15.49
C ASN A 54 14.65 8.97 14.82
N GLU A 55 13.37 9.31 14.62
CA GLU A 55 12.94 10.50 13.88
C GLU A 55 12.10 11.47 14.75
N GLY A 56 12.03 11.24 16.05
CA GLY A 56 11.18 12.01 16.97
C GLY A 56 9.70 11.63 16.87
N SER A 57 9.40 10.42 16.46
CA SER A 57 8.07 9.88 16.29
C SER A 57 7.63 9.02 17.48
N ILE A 58 6.35 8.63 17.51
CA ILE A 58 5.81 7.71 18.52
C ILE A 58 6.35 6.28 18.37
N TRP A 59 7.06 5.97 17.28
CA TRP A 59 7.65 4.66 17.00
C TRP A 59 9.16 4.61 17.29
N ASP A 60 9.73 5.68 17.83
CA ASP A 60 11.16 5.72 18.15
C ASP A 60 11.59 4.54 19.05
N GLY A 61 12.70 3.94 18.70
CA GLY A 61 13.24 2.75 19.35
C GLY A 61 12.73 1.42 18.81
N GLN A 62 11.76 1.41 17.89
CA GLN A 62 11.30 0.20 17.19
C GLN A 62 12.16 -0.06 15.95
N TYR A 63 12.28 -1.31 15.56
CA TYR A 63 12.88 -1.68 14.29
C TYR A 63 11.89 -1.45 13.14
N PHE A 64 12.36 -0.97 12.00
CA PHE A 64 11.54 -0.78 10.81
C PHE A 64 10.80 -2.07 10.40
N TYR A 65 11.50 -3.23 10.48
CA TYR A 65 10.88 -4.50 10.14
C TYR A 65 9.65 -4.81 11.01
N ASP A 66 9.75 -4.64 12.32
CA ASP A 66 8.67 -4.93 13.26
C ASP A 66 7.50 -3.96 13.07
N LEU A 67 7.78 -2.68 12.77
CA LEU A 67 6.75 -1.71 12.43
C LEU A 67 6.02 -2.11 11.15
N TYR A 68 6.73 -2.45 10.09
CA TYR A 68 6.12 -2.84 8.82
C TYR A 68 5.33 -4.15 8.94
N GLU A 69 5.78 -5.10 9.76
CA GLU A 69 5.06 -6.34 10.02
C GLU A 69 3.73 -6.12 10.76
N GLN A 70 3.63 -5.07 11.59
CA GLN A 70 2.40 -4.67 12.26
C GLN A 70 1.48 -3.81 11.38
N ALA A 71 2.07 -3.02 10.48
CA ALA A 71 1.40 -1.96 9.75
C ALA A 71 0.90 -2.37 8.36
N TYR A 72 1.44 -3.46 7.76
CA TYR A 72 1.06 -3.84 6.40
C TYR A 72 -0.42 -4.18 6.30
N THR A 73 -1.00 -3.94 5.12
CA THR A 73 -2.35 -4.42 4.80
C THR A 73 -2.26 -5.88 4.38
N PRO A 74 -2.85 -6.85 5.13
CA PRO A 74 -2.83 -8.25 4.75
C PRO A 74 -3.30 -8.45 3.31
N TRP A 75 -2.56 -9.25 2.54
CA TRP A 75 -2.81 -9.40 1.10
C TRP A 75 -4.17 -10.04 0.80
N GLU A 76 -4.63 -10.91 1.68
CA GLU A 76 -5.95 -11.54 1.61
C GLU A 76 -7.14 -10.56 1.79
N TRP A 77 -6.87 -9.32 2.21
CA TRP A 77 -7.91 -8.30 2.31
C TRP A 77 -8.11 -7.52 1.01
N HIS A 78 -7.10 -7.50 0.13
CA HIS A 78 -7.10 -6.65 -1.06
C HIS A 78 -8.28 -6.95 -1.97
N GLU A 79 -8.61 -8.22 -2.22
CA GLU A 79 -9.75 -8.59 -3.07
C GLU A 79 -11.05 -7.95 -2.56
N GLU A 80 -11.31 -8.07 -1.25
CA GLU A 80 -12.51 -7.48 -0.66
C GLU A 80 -12.48 -5.94 -0.66
N LEU A 81 -11.32 -5.33 -0.41
CA LEU A 81 -11.17 -3.88 -0.44
C LEU A 81 -11.39 -3.30 -1.85
N PHE A 82 -10.87 -3.96 -2.89
CA PHE A 82 -11.13 -3.61 -4.28
C PHE A 82 -12.61 -3.77 -4.63
N HIS A 83 -13.24 -4.85 -4.19
CA HIS A 83 -14.65 -5.09 -4.39
C HIS A 83 -15.52 -4.01 -3.73
N VAL A 84 -15.30 -3.71 -2.45
CA VAL A 84 -16.03 -2.67 -1.71
C VAL A 84 -15.84 -1.29 -2.36
N ALA A 85 -14.61 -0.95 -2.75
CA ALA A 85 -14.36 0.32 -3.43
C ALA A 85 -15.15 0.42 -4.74
N LYS A 86 -15.21 -0.67 -5.52
CA LYS A 86 -16.00 -0.74 -6.76
C LYS A 86 -17.50 -0.58 -6.50
N GLU A 87 -18.03 -1.24 -5.46
CA GLU A 87 -19.45 -1.09 -5.07
C GLU A 87 -19.78 0.35 -4.68
N GLU A 88 -18.87 1.03 -3.98
CA GLU A 88 -19.01 2.44 -3.59
C GLU A 88 -18.76 3.40 -4.78
N GLY A 89 -18.37 2.90 -5.95
CA GLY A 89 -18.03 3.72 -7.11
C GLY A 89 -16.76 4.55 -6.91
N LEU A 90 -15.76 3.98 -6.23
CA LEU A 90 -14.40 4.51 -6.08
C LEU A 90 -13.45 3.77 -7.00
N ILE A 91 -12.45 4.47 -7.52
CA ILE A 91 -11.28 3.84 -8.11
C ILE A 91 -10.40 3.34 -6.96
N CYS A 92 -10.09 2.02 -6.93
CA CYS A 92 -9.13 1.46 -6.00
C CYS A 92 -7.82 1.18 -6.71
N PHE A 93 -6.70 1.62 -6.13
CA PHE A 93 -5.37 1.33 -6.65
C PHE A 93 -4.35 1.26 -5.50
N SER A 94 -3.11 0.88 -5.80
CA SER A 94 -2.12 0.69 -4.77
C SER A 94 -0.70 1.11 -5.17
N SER A 95 0.15 1.25 -4.15
CA SER A 95 1.61 1.31 -4.33
C SER A 95 2.17 -0.08 -4.08
N PRO A 96 2.69 -0.78 -5.10
CA PRO A 96 3.49 -1.99 -4.92
C PRO A 96 4.92 -1.63 -4.49
N PHE A 97 5.55 -2.47 -3.68
CA PHE A 97 6.93 -2.30 -3.23
C PHE A 97 7.87 -3.42 -3.71
N ASP A 98 7.33 -4.37 -4.46
CA ASP A 98 8.09 -5.46 -5.08
C ASP A 98 7.29 -6.08 -6.24
N LYS A 99 7.96 -6.96 -7.01
CA LYS A 99 7.33 -7.60 -8.18
C LYS A 99 6.17 -8.52 -7.82
N THR A 100 6.21 -9.17 -6.66
CA THR A 100 5.11 -10.06 -6.25
C THR A 100 3.86 -9.27 -5.86
N ALA A 101 4.04 -8.06 -5.32
CA ALA A 101 2.95 -7.12 -5.10
C ALA A 101 2.33 -6.65 -6.42
N VAL A 102 3.15 -6.39 -7.45
CA VAL A 102 2.65 -6.05 -8.80
C VAL A 102 1.82 -7.21 -9.36
N ASP A 103 2.31 -8.45 -9.27
CA ASP A 103 1.58 -9.63 -9.77
C ASP A 103 0.23 -9.83 -9.08
N MET A 104 0.19 -9.64 -7.77
CA MET A 104 -1.05 -9.72 -7.00
C MET A 104 -2.04 -8.62 -7.39
N LEU A 105 -1.58 -7.40 -7.54
CA LEU A 105 -2.41 -6.28 -7.96
C LEU A 105 -2.90 -6.42 -9.41
N GLU A 106 -2.08 -6.98 -10.31
CA GLU A 106 -2.49 -7.32 -11.67
C GLU A 106 -3.64 -8.33 -11.68
N ALA A 107 -3.56 -9.36 -10.82
CA ALA A 107 -4.63 -10.36 -10.69
C ALA A 107 -5.95 -9.77 -10.16
N LEU A 108 -5.92 -8.59 -9.55
CA LEU A 108 -7.09 -7.84 -9.08
C LEU A 108 -7.56 -6.76 -10.06
N ASP A 109 -7.04 -6.75 -11.28
CA ASP A 109 -7.33 -5.71 -12.28
C ASP A 109 -7.06 -4.28 -11.75
N CYS A 110 -5.98 -4.10 -11.01
CA CYS A 110 -5.60 -2.79 -10.45
C CYS A 110 -5.35 -1.78 -11.58
N PRO A 111 -6.13 -0.70 -11.67
CA PRO A 111 -6.10 0.18 -12.84
C PRO A 111 -4.88 1.12 -12.87
N VAL A 112 -4.22 1.32 -11.74
CA VAL A 112 -3.11 2.28 -11.59
C VAL A 112 -2.10 1.74 -10.58
N TYR A 113 -0.81 1.83 -10.88
CA TYR A 113 0.27 1.65 -9.90
C TYR A 113 0.86 3.01 -9.52
N LYS A 114 1.01 3.24 -8.22
CA LYS A 114 1.76 4.40 -7.73
C LYS A 114 3.15 3.95 -7.29
N ILE A 115 4.18 4.45 -7.96
CA ILE A 115 5.57 4.24 -7.51
C ILE A 115 5.82 5.14 -6.31
N ALA A 116 6.18 4.56 -5.17
CA ALA A 116 6.48 5.31 -3.96
C ALA A 116 7.79 6.09 -4.09
N SER A 117 7.96 7.15 -3.30
CA SER A 117 9.11 8.03 -3.43
C SER A 117 10.46 7.34 -3.20
N PHE A 118 10.52 6.37 -2.31
CA PHE A 118 11.77 5.64 -2.07
C PHE A 118 12.00 4.45 -3.03
N GLU A 119 11.03 4.08 -3.86
CA GLU A 119 11.18 3.14 -4.99
C GLU A 119 11.53 3.84 -6.31
N ILE A 120 11.67 5.18 -6.34
CA ILE A 120 11.94 5.92 -7.57
C ILE A 120 13.29 5.53 -8.22
N THR A 121 14.20 4.97 -7.47
CA THR A 121 15.48 4.46 -7.95
C THR A 121 15.47 2.95 -8.24
N ASP A 122 14.39 2.25 -7.91
CA ASP A 122 14.22 0.83 -8.25
C ASP A 122 13.72 0.69 -9.68
N ILE A 123 14.63 0.91 -10.63
CA ILE A 123 14.34 0.81 -12.06
C ILE A 123 13.77 -0.58 -12.43
N PRO A 124 14.28 -1.72 -11.90
CA PRO A 124 13.71 -3.04 -12.19
C PRO A 124 12.24 -3.20 -11.75
N LEU A 125 11.82 -2.58 -10.64
CA LEU A 125 10.42 -2.56 -10.21
C LEU A 125 9.57 -1.69 -11.13
N ILE A 126 10.06 -0.51 -11.49
CA ILE A 126 9.37 0.43 -12.38
C ILE A 126 9.15 -0.21 -13.76
N GLU A 127 10.18 -0.79 -14.35
CA GLU A 127 10.09 -1.50 -15.63
C GLU A 127 9.09 -2.67 -15.57
N TYR A 128 9.11 -3.41 -14.47
CA TYR A 128 8.19 -4.53 -14.27
C TYR A 128 6.73 -4.06 -14.17
N ALA A 129 6.45 -3.05 -13.36
CA ALA A 129 5.13 -2.45 -13.25
C ALA A 129 4.65 -1.87 -14.59
N ALA A 130 5.55 -1.20 -15.35
CA ALA A 130 5.25 -0.67 -16.67
C ALA A 130 4.88 -1.77 -17.69
N SER A 131 5.52 -2.94 -17.59
CA SER A 131 5.25 -4.06 -18.48
C SER A 131 3.86 -4.67 -18.33
N LYS A 132 3.15 -4.39 -17.24
CA LYS A 132 1.80 -4.89 -16.96
C LYS A 132 0.68 -4.05 -17.61
N LEU A 133 1.02 -3.08 -18.42
CA LEU A 133 0.10 -2.21 -19.18
C LEU A 133 -0.86 -1.37 -18.31
N SER A 134 -0.67 -1.36 -17.00
CA SER A 134 -1.42 -0.47 -16.11
C SER A 134 -0.87 0.95 -16.16
N LEU A 135 -1.73 1.94 -15.90
CA LEU A 135 -1.29 3.33 -15.82
C LEU A 135 -0.34 3.50 -14.63
N ILE A 136 0.85 4.03 -14.88
CA ILE A 136 1.83 4.33 -13.84
C ILE A 136 1.74 5.80 -13.47
N HIS A 137 1.66 6.08 -12.18
CA HIS A 137 1.75 7.42 -11.62
C HIS A 137 2.93 7.50 -10.66
N ILE A 138 3.86 8.41 -10.93
CA ILE A 138 5.05 8.65 -10.13
C ILE A 138 4.83 9.88 -9.25
#